data_b53b08c1f4eca9f0955545972e1dbf71
#
_entry.id   b53b08c1f4eca9f0955545972e1dbf71
#
_cell.length_a   1.000
_cell.length_b   1.000
_cell.length_c   1.000
_cell.angle_alpha   90.00
_cell.angle_beta   90.00
_cell.angle_gamma   90.00
#
_symmetry.space_group_name_H-M   'P 1'
#
loop_
_entity.id
_entity.type
_entity.pdbx_description
1 polymer ?
#
loop_
_entity_poly.entity_id
_entity_poly.type
_entity_poly.pdbx_seq_one_letter_code
_entity_poly.pdbx_strand_id
1 'polypeptide(L)'
;LDGTAALRPLVGDRFDAIAAQVSVLAAVKQDRQKHPEGDALEHSLQVFDIVHRERPFDEELLTAALVHDIGRAIDRADAVAATLAAVGDLVTARTRWLIEALPAARGHVEQTLGHRARKRLASHPDFLDALLLAEADRRAHQRGYPTPTLDEAIAILRDLERED
;
A
#
# COMPACT_ATOMS: atom_id res chain seq x y z
N LEU A 1 -14.85 41.23 4.97
CA LEU A 1 -13.83 40.53 5.75
C LEU A 1 -14.24 39.08 5.89
N ASP A 2 -13.79 38.30 4.96
CA ASP A 2 -14.06 36.89 4.90
C ASP A 2 -13.19 36.17 5.93
N GLY A 3 -13.75 35.85 7.09
CA GLY A 3 -13.08 35.14 8.18
C GLY A 3 -12.81 33.67 7.93
N THR A 4 -13.00 33.19 6.70
CA THR A 4 -12.81 31.79 6.32
C THR A 4 -11.40 31.46 5.84
N ALA A 5 -10.53 32.46 5.69
CA ALA A 5 -9.14 32.23 5.28
C ALA A 5 -8.19 31.82 6.42
N ALA A 6 -8.64 31.83 7.66
CA ALA A 6 -7.79 31.68 8.82
C ALA A 6 -7.69 30.27 9.40
N LEU A 7 -8.37 29.30 8.84
CA LEU A 7 -8.37 27.92 9.37
C LEU A 7 -8.14 26.89 8.27
N ARG A 8 -7.14 27.09 7.45
CA ARG A 8 -6.42 25.96 6.90
C ARG A 8 -5.55 25.45 8.03
N PRO A 9 -5.92 24.31 8.60
CA PRO A 9 -5.20 23.86 9.77
C PRO A 9 -3.79 23.45 9.36
N LEU A 10 -2.94 23.47 10.29
CA LEU A 10 -1.72 22.71 10.48
C LEU A 10 -1.87 21.20 10.17
N VAL A 11 -2.87 20.81 9.38
CA VAL A 11 -3.00 19.46 8.84
C VAL A 11 -2.20 19.49 7.56
N GLY A 12 -1.08 18.79 7.54
CA GLY A 12 -0.30 18.53 6.34
C GLY A 12 -1.18 17.98 5.21
N ASP A 13 -0.63 17.92 4.01
CA ASP A 13 -1.34 17.36 2.86
C ASP A 13 -1.68 15.87 3.07
N ARG A 14 -2.38 15.25 2.12
CA ARG A 14 -2.77 13.84 2.22
C ARG A 14 -1.57 12.90 2.40
N PHE A 15 -0.40 13.26 1.87
CA PHE A 15 0.81 12.44 2.01
C PHE A 15 1.39 12.50 3.42
N ASP A 16 1.28 13.62 4.13
CA ASP A 16 1.65 13.69 5.55
C ASP A 16 0.74 12.77 6.38
N ALA A 17 -0.56 12.75 6.08
CA ALA A 17 -1.50 11.86 6.75
C ALA A 17 -1.21 10.38 6.44
N ILE A 18 -0.91 10.05 5.19
CA ILE A 18 -0.50 8.69 4.78
C ILE A 18 0.80 8.30 5.50
N ALA A 19 1.81 9.18 5.54
CA ALA A 19 3.07 8.92 6.22
C ALA A 19 2.88 8.63 7.71
N ALA A 20 2.02 9.39 8.37
CA ALA A 20 1.70 9.17 9.79
C ALA A 20 1.08 7.80 10.02
N GLN A 21 0.16 7.36 9.16
CA GLN A 21 -0.47 6.04 9.26
C GLN A 21 0.50 4.90 8.97
N VAL A 22 1.34 5.04 7.96
CA VAL A 22 2.33 4.01 7.59
C VAL A 22 3.41 3.88 8.66
N SER A 23 3.81 4.98 9.29
CA SER A 23 4.86 4.98 10.30
C SER A 23 4.56 4.07 11.51
N VAL A 24 3.29 3.86 11.85
CA VAL A 24 2.91 2.96 12.96
C VAL A 24 3.27 1.50 12.70
N LEU A 25 3.49 1.13 11.44
CA LEU A 25 3.91 -0.24 11.08
C LEU A 25 5.30 -0.58 11.60
N ALA A 26 6.14 0.39 11.94
CA ALA A 26 7.43 0.15 12.56
C ALA A 26 7.32 -0.56 13.92
N ALA A 27 6.18 -0.40 14.62
CA ALA A 27 5.90 -1.08 15.89
C ALA A 27 5.28 -2.47 15.71
N VAL A 28 4.89 -2.85 14.49
CA VAL A 28 4.31 -4.16 14.21
C VAL A 28 5.42 -5.16 13.92
N LYS A 29 5.75 -5.96 14.93
CA LYS A 29 6.74 -7.04 14.80
C LYS A 29 6.14 -8.21 14.04
N GLN A 30 6.95 -8.80 13.16
CA GLN A 30 6.61 -9.98 12.39
C GLN A 30 7.47 -11.17 12.82
N ASP A 31 6.99 -12.40 12.52
CA ASP A 31 7.77 -13.61 12.73
C ASP A 31 9.07 -13.54 11.90
N ARG A 32 10.22 -13.63 12.57
CA ARG A 32 11.55 -13.51 11.95
C ARG A 32 11.84 -14.58 10.92
N GLN A 33 11.19 -15.75 11.02
CA GLN A 33 11.38 -16.83 10.05
C GLN A 33 10.63 -16.55 8.74
N LYS A 34 9.40 -16.01 8.84
CA LYS A 34 8.56 -15.67 7.70
C LYS A 34 8.86 -14.28 7.14
N HIS A 35 9.37 -13.40 7.98
CA HIS A 35 9.64 -11.99 7.66
C HIS A 35 11.05 -11.61 8.13
N PRO A 36 12.10 -12.14 7.45
CA PRO A 36 13.48 -11.82 7.80
C PRO A 36 13.85 -10.36 7.53
N GLU A 37 13.05 -9.62 6.74
CA GLU A 37 13.21 -8.21 6.46
C GLU A 37 13.06 -7.32 7.70
N GLY A 38 12.28 -7.75 8.71
CA GLY A 38 12.09 -7.02 9.96
C GLY A 38 10.63 -6.75 10.29
N ASP A 39 10.30 -5.49 10.57
CA ASP A 39 8.94 -5.06 10.92
C ASP A 39 8.04 -4.90 9.68
N ALA A 40 6.76 -4.59 9.93
CA ALA A 40 5.79 -4.43 8.86
C ALA A 40 6.07 -3.19 7.98
N LEU A 41 6.74 -2.16 8.51
CA LEU A 41 7.18 -1.01 7.73
C LEU A 41 8.24 -1.41 6.70
N GLU A 42 9.27 -2.15 7.12
CA GLU A 42 10.30 -2.66 6.20
C GLU A 42 9.70 -3.49 5.09
N HIS A 43 8.74 -4.36 5.42
CA HIS A 43 8.01 -5.13 4.42
C HIS A 43 7.31 -4.22 3.41
N SER A 44 6.55 -3.24 3.88
CA SER A 44 5.83 -2.32 2.99
C SER A 44 6.76 -1.48 2.11
N LEU A 45 7.92 -1.07 2.62
CA LEU A 45 8.93 -0.37 1.84
C LEU A 45 9.57 -1.27 0.76
N GLN A 46 9.77 -2.55 1.05
CA GLN A 46 10.21 -3.51 0.03
C GLN A 46 9.17 -3.69 -1.06
N VAL A 47 7.90 -3.84 -0.70
CA VAL A 47 6.80 -3.94 -1.69
C VAL A 47 6.77 -2.69 -2.56
N PHE A 48 6.87 -1.52 -1.95
CA PHE A 48 6.94 -0.24 -2.68
C PHE A 48 8.09 -0.23 -3.68
N ASP A 49 9.29 -0.61 -3.28
CA ASP A 49 10.46 -0.58 -4.15
C ASP A 49 10.34 -1.56 -5.33
N ILE A 50 9.84 -2.77 -5.08
CA ILE A 50 9.62 -3.77 -6.13
C ILE A 50 8.62 -3.23 -7.16
N VAL A 51 7.49 -2.69 -6.71
CA VAL A 51 6.48 -2.11 -7.60
C VAL A 51 7.03 -0.89 -8.34
N HIS A 52 7.78 -0.02 -7.66
CA HIS A 52 8.38 1.17 -8.25
C HIS A 52 9.33 0.85 -9.42
N ARG A 53 10.08 -0.22 -9.33
CA ARG A 53 10.95 -0.68 -10.42
C ARG A 53 10.18 -1.11 -11.67
N GLU A 54 9.00 -1.68 -11.49
CA GLU A 54 8.14 -2.17 -12.58
C GLU A 54 7.20 -1.10 -13.13
N ARG A 55 6.74 -0.20 -12.27
CA ARG A 55 5.74 0.84 -12.58
C ARG A 55 6.14 2.17 -11.93
N PRO A 56 7.22 2.82 -12.42
CA PRO A 56 7.78 4.00 -11.75
C PRO A 56 6.89 5.24 -11.79
N PHE A 57 5.88 5.27 -12.65
CA PHE A 57 5.01 6.43 -12.85
C PHE A 57 3.56 6.20 -12.41
N ASP A 58 3.25 5.05 -11.84
CA ASP A 58 1.90 4.72 -11.38
C ASP A 58 1.73 5.07 -9.90
N GLU A 59 1.36 6.31 -9.63
CA GLU A 59 1.20 6.83 -8.27
C GLU A 59 0.16 6.04 -7.47
N GLU A 60 -0.97 5.69 -8.07
CA GLU A 60 -2.05 4.97 -7.39
C GLU A 60 -1.66 3.55 -6.97
N LEU A 61 -0.94 2.86 -7.84
CA LEU A 61 -0.42 1.51 -7.53
C LEU A 61 0.68 1.58 -6.47
N LEU A 62 1.58 2.58 -6.56
CA LEU A 62 2.64 2.79 -5.59
C LEU A 62 2.09 3.16 -4.21
N THR A 63 1.03 3.97 -4.18
CA THR A 63 0.34 4.29 -2.92
C THR A 63 -0.26 3.01 -2.31
N ALA A 64 -0.92 2.17 -3.10
CA ALA A 64 -1.45 0.89 -2.63
C ALA A 64 -0.33 0.00 -2.05
N ALA A 65 0.82 -0.06 -2.72
CA ALA A 65 1.97 -0.82 -2.23
C ALA A 65 2.43 -0.35 -0.85
N LEU A 66 2.47 0.96 -0.63
CA LEU A 66 2.92 1.54 0.63
C LEU A 66 1.93 1.32 1.78
N VAL A 67 0.63 1.44 1.51
CA VAL A 67 -0.41 1.49 2.57
C VAL A 67 -1.12 0.17 2.81
N HIS A 68 -0.93 -0.85 1.97
CA HIS A 68 -1.76 -2.06 1.96
C HIS A 68 -1.85 -2.79 3.30
N ASP A 69 -0.86 -2.68 4.16
CA ASP A 69 -0.78 -3.40 5.43
C ASP A 69 -1.08 -2.54 6.67
N ILE A 70 -1.49 -1.28 6.52
CA ILE A 70 -1.76 -0.37 7.65
C ILE A 70 -2.72 -1.03 8.66
N GLY A 71 -3.72 -1.75 8.19
CA GLY A 71 -4.72 -2.40 9.03
C GLY A 71 -4.16 -3.43 10.01
N ARG A 72 -2.97 -3.96 9.74
CA ARG A 72 -2.30 -4.90 10.67
C ARG A 72 -1.93 -4.27 12.00
N ALA A 73 -1.75 -2.96 12.03
CA ALA A 73 -1.52 -2.20 13.27
C ALA A 73 -2.83 -1.88 14.01
N ILE A 74 -3.98 -2.05 13.37
CA ILE A 74 -5.30 -1.64 13.88
C ILE A 74 -6.14 -2.86 14.26
N ASP A 75 -6.38 -3.77 13.31
CA ASP A 75 -7.19 -4.97 13.49
C ASP A 75 -6.65 -6.11 12.61
N ARG A 76 -5.94 -7.05 13.21
CA ARG A 76 -5.36 -8.18 12.49
C ARG A 76 -6.39 -9.16 11.95
N ALA A 77 -7.55 -9.25 12.59
CA ALA A 77 -8.61 -10.17 12.17
C ALA A 77 -9.24 -9.73 10.86
N ASP A 78 -9.32 -8.41 10.62
CA ASP A 78 -9.83 -7.83 9.38
C ASP A 78 -8.95 -6.65 8.95
N ALA A 79 -7.70 -6.96 8.59
CA ALA A 79 -6.70 -5.96 8.25
C ALA A 79 -7.06 -5.18 6.98
N VAL A 80 -7.69 -5.81 6.00
CA VAL A 80 -8.11 -5.13 4.76
C VAL A 80 -9.16 -4.06 5.06
N ALA A 81 -10.22 -4.41 5.78
CA ALA A 81 -11.25 -3.44 6.16
C ALA A 81 -10.67 -2.30 7.00
N ALA A 82 -9.77 -2.62 7.95
CA ALA A 82 -9.10 -1.62 8.77
C ALA A 82 -8.20 -0.69 7.93
N THR A 83 -7.50 -1.21 6.94
CA THR A 83 -6.70 -0.40 6.00
C THR A 83 -7.60 0.56 5.22
N LEU A 84 -8.68 0.05 4.63
CA LEU A 84 -9.62 0.86 3.83
C LEU A 84 -10.29 1.95 4.66
N ALA A 85 -10.64 1.65 5.92
CA ALA A 85 -11.19 2.64 6.84
C ALA A 85 -10.16 3.72 7.20
N ALA A 86 -8.91 3.34 7.45
CA ALA A 86 -7.86 4.27 7.82
C ALA A 86 -7.48 5.22 6.68
N VAL A 87 -7.34 4.72 5.46
CA VAL A 87 -6.97 5.56 4.30
C VAL A 87 -8.15 6.39 3.79
N GLY A 88 -9.38 5.92 3.95
CA GLY A 88 -10.60 6.66 3.59
C GLY A 88 -10.50 7.36 2.23
N ASP A 89 -10.73 8.67 2.24
CA ASP A 89 -10.68 9.54 1.07
C ASP A 89 -9.27 10.08 0.75
N LEU A 90 -8.25 9.64 1.49
CA LEU A 90 -6.85 10.01 1.20
C LEU A 90 -6.33 9.36 -0.08
N VAL A 91 -7.00 8.33 -0.56
CA VAL A 91 -6.62 7.57 -1.75
C VAL A 91 -7.75 7.51 -2.76
N THR A 92 -7.42 7.26 -4.02
CA THR A 92 -8.41 7.17 -5.10
C THR A 92 -9.17 5.85 -5.07
N ALA A 93 -10.26 5.78 -5.82
CA ALA A 93 -11.05 4.55 -5.97
C ALA A 93 -10.21 3.39 -6.53
N ARG A 94 -9.29 3.67 -7.45
CA ARG A 94 -8.39 2.64 -8.01
C ARG A 94 -7.44 2.10 -6.94
N THR A 95 -6.82 2.96 -6.14
CA THR A 95 -5.97 2.54 -5.01
C THR A 95 -6.76 1.70 -4.01
N ARG A 96 -7.99 2.10 -3.67
CA ARG A 96 -8.87 1.33 -2.79
C ARG A 96 -9.16 -0.06 -3.36
N TRP A 97 -9.47 -0.15 -4.64
CA TRP A 97 -9.73 -1.43 -5.29
C TRP A 97 -8.50 -2.34 -5.25
N LEU A 98 -7.29 -1.82 -5.49
CA LEU A 98 -6.05 -2.58 -5.43
C LEU A 98 -5.81 -3.19 -4.04
N ILE A 99 -6.09 -2.42 -2.98
CA ILE A 99 -6.01 -2.91 -1.60
C ILE A 99 -7.06 -4.01 -1.35
N GLU A 100 -8.29 -3.75 -1.75
CA GLU A 100 -9.42 -4.68 -1.57
C GLU A 100 -9.24 -5.99 -2.33
N ALA A 101 -8.67 -5.92 -3.53
CA ALA A 101 -8.43 -7.07 -4.39
C ALA A 101 -7.21 -7.91 -3.97
N LEU A 102 -6.35 -7.40 -3.11
CA LEU A 102 -5.08 -8.05 -2.78
C LEU A 102 -5.22 -9.48 -2.24
N PRO A 103 -6.16 -9.80 -1.33
CA PRO A 103 -6.35 -11.20 -0.91
C PRO A 103 -6.69 -12.15 -2.08
N ALA A 104 -7.59 -11.74 -2.98
CA ALA A 104 -7.92 -12.53 -4.16
C ALA A 104 -6.73 -12.65 -5.13
N ALA A 105 -5.98 -11.58 -5.31
CA ALA A 105 -4.78 -11.57 -6.15
C ALA A 105 -3.69 -12.51 -5.58
N ARG A 106 -3.51 -12.55 -4.26
CA ARG A 106 -2.63 -13.52 -3.59
C ARG A 106 -3.08 -14.95 -3.89
N GLY A 107 -4.37 -15.23 -3.74
CA GLY A 107 -4.93 -16.56 -4.05
C GLY A 107 -4.74 -16.94 -5.50
N HIS A 108 -4.81 -15.99 -6.42
CA HIS A 108 -4.52 -16.22 -7.83
C HIS A 108 -3.04 -16.62 -8.06
N VAL A 109 -2.12 -15.86 -7.48
CA VAL A 109 -0.67 -16.12 -7.56
C VAL A 109 -0.32 -17.48 -6.96
N GLU A 110 -0.93 -17.83 -5.83
CA GLU A 110 -0.71 -19.10 -5.11
C GLU A 110 -1.52 -20.25 -5.68
N GLN A 111 -2.36 -20.02 -6.68
CA GLN A 111 -3.23 -21.02 -7.31
C GLN A 111 -4.25 -21.65 -6.34
N THR A 112 -4.69 -20.90 -5.35
CA THR A 112 -5.69 -21.32 -4.36
C THR A 112 -7.07 -20.71 -4.58
N LEU A 113 -7.18 -19.74 -5.50
CA LEU A 113 -8.43 -19.04 -5.76
C LEU A 113 -9.40 -19.89 -6.59
N GLY A 114 -10.67 -19.97 -6.16
CA GLY A 114 -11.71 -20.69 -6.88
C GLY A 114 -12.03 -20.08 -8.26
N HIS A 115 -12.62 -20.89 -9.14
CA HIS A 115 -12.86 -20.54 -10.55
C HIS A 115 -13.67 -19.23 -10.74
N ARG A 116 -14.76 -19.07 -10.00
CA ARG A 116 -15.62 -17.88 -10.12
C ARG A 116 -14.88 -16.61 -9.67
N ALA A 117 -14.14 -16.69 -8.58
CA ALA A 117 -13.36 -15.58 -8.06
C ALA A 117 -12.22 -15.22 -9.02
N ARG A 118 -11.55 -16.22 -9.62
CA ARG A 118 -10.52 -16.00 -10.64
C ARG A 118 -11.08 -15.26 -11.85
N LYS A 119 -12.24 -15.69 -12.32
CA LYS A 119 -12.91 -15.06 -13.46
C LYS A 119 -13.31 -13.61 -13.18
N ARG A 120 -13.84 -13.37 -11.98
CA ARG A 120 -14.22 -12.01 -11.52
C ARG A 120 -13.01 -11.09 -11.43
N LEU A 121 -11.92 -11.56 -10.84
CA LEU A 121 -10.68 -10.82 -10.73
C LEU A 121 -10.10 -10.51 -12.12
N ALA A 122 -10.01 -11.51 -12.99
CA ALA A 122 -9.45 -11.35 -14.34
C ALA A 122 -10.27 -10.44 -15.25
N SER A 123 -11.54 -10.20 -14.95
CA SER A 123 -12.39 -9.29 -15.71
C SER A 123 -12.17 -7.82 -15.39
N HIS A 124 -11.48 -7.50 -14.30
CA HIS A 124 -11.25 -6.11 -13.90
C HIS A 124 -10.14 -5.48 -14.75
N PRO A 125 -10.28 -4.19 -15.16
CA PRO A 125 -9.26 -3.50 -15.96
C PRO A 125 -7.87 -3.47 -15.33
N ASP A 126 -7.80 -3.40 -13.99
CA ASP A 126 -6.54 -3.33 -13.24
C ASP A 126 -6.05 -4.68 -12.73
N PHE A 127 -6.55 -5.77 -13.31
CA PHE A 127 -6.18 -7.13 -12.90
C PHE A 127 -4.67 -7.39 -12.89
N LEU A 128 -3.96 -6.98 -13.94
CA LEU A 128 -2.52 -7.20 -14.04
C LEU A 128 -1.76 -6.42 -12.98
N ASP A 129 -2.22 -5.22 -12.64
CA ASP A 129 -1.60 -4.42 -11.58
C ASP A 129 -1.86 -5.03 -10.20
N ALA A 130 -3.04 -5.60 -9.97
CA ALA A 130 -3.34 -6.35 -8.75
C ALA A 130 -2.42 -7.58 -8.61
N LEU A 131 -2.16 -8.30 -9.69
CA LEU A 131 -1.22 -9.42 -9.68
C LEU A 131 0.22 -8.96 -9.40
N LEU A 132 0.63 -7.86 -9.99
CA LEU A 132 1.96 -7.29 -9.72
C LEU A 132 2.12 -6.93 -8.25
N LEU A 133 1.11 -6.29 -7.64
CA LEU A 133 1.12 -5.97 -6.22
C LEU A 133 1.22 -7.23 -5.35
N ALA A 134 0.43 -8.25 -5.66
CA ALA A 134 0.45 -9.53 -4.93
C ALA A 134 1.80 -10.24 -5.07
N GLU A 135 2.39 -10.23 -6.26
CA GLU A 135 3.71 -10.83 -6.51
C GLU A 135 4.82 -10.06 -5.77
N ALA A 136 4.75 -8.73 -5.76
CA ALA A 136 5.68 -7.90 -4.99
C ALA A 136 5.57 -8.17 -3.49
N ASP A 137 4.34 -8.28 -2.98
CA ASP A 137 4.06 -8.62 -1.58
C ASP A 137 4.67 -10.00 -1.21
N ARG A 138 4.52 -10.98 -2.07
CA ARG A 138 5.09 -12.32 -1.88
C ARG A 138 6.63 -12.31 -1.86
N ARG A 139 7.26 -11.48 -2.68
CA ARG A 139 8.72 -11.40 -2.84
C ARG A 139 9.40 -10.52 -1.79
N ALA A 140 8.68 -9.67 -1.10
CA ALA A 140 9.21 -8.65 -0.19
C ALA A 140 9.58 -9.22 1.19
N HIS A 141 10.45 -10.23 1.23
CA HIS A 141 10.90 -10.90 2.44
C HIS A 141 12.41 -11.05 2.50
N GLN A 142 13.15 -10.12 1.90
CA GLN A 142 14.60 -10.20 1.85
C GLN A 142 15.24 -9.40 2.99
N ARG A 143 16.06 -10.06 3.80
CA ARG A 143 16.86 -9.42 4.83
C ARG A 143 17.90 -8.50 4.20
N GLY A 144 18.02 -7.27 4.73
CA GLY A 144 19.01 -6.31 4.26
C GLY A 144 18.75 -5.78 2.86
N TYR A 145 17.54 -5.95 2.33
CA TYR A 145 17.15 -5.36 1.06
C TYR A 145 17.23 -3.83 1.15
N PRO A 146 17.91 -3.16 0.21
CA PRO A 146 18.04 -1.71 0.24
C PRO A 146 16.73 -1.03 -0.17
N THR A 147 15.90 -0.72 0.83
CA THR A 147 14.65 0.00 0.61
C THR A 147 14.85 1.51 0.66
N PRO A 148 13.98 2.30 0.00
CA PRO A 148 13.87 3.71 0.33
C PRO A 148 13.43 3.87 1.79
N THR A 149 13.74 5.02 2.38
CA THR A 149 13.10 5.43 3.65
C THR A 149 11.64 5.78 3.38
N LEU A 150 10.82 5.85 4.45
CA LEU A 150 9.45 6.31 4.31
C LEU A 150 9.38 7.73 3.72
N ASP A 151 10.25 8.63 4.16
CA ASP A 151 10.31 10.00 3.63
C ASP A 151 10.64 10.03 2.13
N GLU A 152 11.56 9.18 1.69
CA GLU A 152 11.90 9.06 0.27
C GLU A 152 10.74 8.50 -0.55
N ALA A 153 10.04 7.48 -0.05
CA ALA A 153 8.85 6.93 -0.70
C ALA A 153 7.74 7.98 -0.84
N ILE A 154 7.48 8.73 0.22
CA ILE A 154 6.50 9.83 0.22
C ILE A 154 6.91 10.93 -0.77
N ALA A 155 8.19 11.28 -0.85
CA ALA A 155 8.69 12.25 -1.83
C ALA A 155 8.46 11.80 -3.27
N ILE A 156 8.64 10.52 -3.57
CA ILE A 156 8.32 9.94 -4.88
C ILE A 156 6.84 10.11 -5.21
N LEU A 157 5.94 9.80 -4.27
CA LEU A 157 4.50 9.95 -4.48
C LEU A 157 4.10 11.41 -4.70
N ARG A 158 4.66 12.35 -3.94
CA ARG A 158 4.41 13.79 -4.14
C ARG A 158 4.84 14.28 -5.51
N ASP A 159 6.00 13.85 -5.96
CA ASP A 159 6.53 14.27 -7.26
C ASP A 159 5.64 13.74 -8.41
N LEU A 160 5.16 12.50 -8.30
CA LEU A 160 4.24 11.93 -9.29
C LEU A 160 2.90 12.66 -9.34
N GLU A 161 2.35 13.05 -8.19
CA GLU A 161 1.10 13.82 -8.16
C GLU A 161 1.22 15.19 -8.82
N ARG A 162 2.41 15.83 -8.74
CA ARG A 162 2.65 17.14 -9.37
C ARG A 162 2.80 17.08 -10.88
N GLU A 163 3.14 15.93 -11.42
CA GLU A 163 3.30 15.72 -12.87
C GLU A 163 1.99 15.43 -13.58
N ASP A 164 0.90 15.15 -12.86
CA ASP A 164 -0.45 14.99 -13.38
C ASP A 164 -1.17 16.34 -13.44
#